data_0b997a16eaa3f3998e53993c88234e5f
#
_entry.id   0b997a16eaa3f3998e53993c88234e5f
#
_cell.length_a   1.000
_cell.length_b   1.000
_cell.length_c   1.000
_cell.angle_alpha   90.00
_cell.angle_beta   90.00
_cell.angle_gamma   90.00
#
_symmetry.space_group_name_H-M   'P 1'
#
loop_
_entity.id
_entity.type
_entity.pdbx_description
1 polymer ?
#
loop_
_entity_poly.entity_id
_entity_poly.type
_entity_poly.pdbx_seq_one_letter_code
_entity_poly.pdbx_strand_id
1 'polypeptide(L)'
;MDRALADRDRANRMFDAYGALLTDRQQRLLRRYFEDDLSLGEIATQMRVSRQAVHDGLQRALGALDRYEAALGLVGERRTDKAPAPGRRSAAEHYSTRAPQSRPRPHVIHATLRGRAWSFQVASGVFSHRGIDAGTRLLIEAMRVNRGDQVLDLGCGYGPIGLVAASLAPRGTVWLVDANQRAAALARSNAAAIGLTNVRVIVADGAAALRDRTMDVVVTNPPIRAGRQVVAGFIADAWRVLRLGGRFYLVARTAQGARTLGRLIQERFGNVRQLRASGGYRVFEAERARLTAGAARETARAPREMADV
;
A
#
# COMPACT_ATOMS: atom_id res chain seq x y z
N MET A 1 -12.88 7.61 18.36
CA MET A 1 -11.69 7.69 17.48
C MET A 1 -11.62 9.13 16.98
N ASP A 2 -10.60 9.85 17.39
CA ASP A 2 -10.54 11.31 17.37
C ASP A 2 -10.52 11.85 15.93
N ARG A 3 -11.27 12.91 15.68
CA ARG A 3 -11.41 13.60 14.39
C ARG A 3 -10.05 14.07 13.82
N ALA A 4 -9.07 14.36 14.67
CA ALA A 4 -7.72 14.76 14.28
C ALA A 4 -6.86 13.63 13.68
N LEU A 5 -7.13 12.36 14.04
CA LEU A 5 -6.49 11.20 13.44
C LEU A 5 -7.18 10.74 12.14
N ALA A 6 -8.39 11.26 11.86
CA ALA A 6 -9.14 10.95 10.65
C ALA A 6 -8.72 11.84 9.46
N ASP A 7 -8.23 13.06 9.69
CA ASP A 7 -7.71 13.94 8.63
C ASP A 7 -6.18 13.80 8.51
N ARG A 8 -5.76 12.68 8.02
CA ARG A 8 -4.37 12.27 7.92
C ARG A 8 -3.56 13.08 6.91
N ASP A 9 -4.17 13.48 5.82
CA ASP A 9 -3.51 14.29 4.78
C ASP A 9 -3.18 15.69 5.31
N ARG A 10 -4.09 16.26 6.11
CA ARG A 10 -3.85 17.54 6.79
C ARG A 10 -2.74 17.40 7.82
N ALA A 11 -2.75 16.35 8.65
CA ALA A 11 -1.74 16.09 9.66
C ALA A 11 -0.34 15.88 9.05
N ASN A 12 -0.25 15.17 7.92
CA ASN A 12 1.01 15.00 7.18
C ASN A 12 1.54 16.35 6.66
N ARG A 13 0.69 17.15 5.98
CA ARG A 13 1.10 18.48 5.51
C ARG A 13 1.60 19.37 6.65
N MET A 14 0.92 19.35 7.80
CA MET A 14 1.36 20.10 8.97
C MET A 14 2.69 19.58 9.53
N PHE A 15 2.88 18.26 9.57
CA PHE A 15 4.14 17.67 10.03
C PHE A 15 5.32 18.04 9.11
N ASP A 16 5.09 18.10 7.80
CA ASP A 16 6.09 18.53 6.84
C ASP A 16 6.47 20.00 7.00
N ALA A 17 5.48 20.86 7.24
CA ALA A 17 5.69 22.31 7.39
C ALA A 17 6.31 22.66 8.74
N TYR A 18 5.88 22.00 9.80
CA TYR A 18 6.18 22.38 11.19
C TYR A 18 6.95 21.32 11.99
N GLY A 19 7.26 20.18 11.39
CA GLY A 19 7.91 19.06 12.09
C GLY A 19 9.23 19.46 12.77
N ALA A 20 9.99 20.38 12.17
CA ALA A 20 11.22 20.91 12.74
C ALA A 20 11.01 21.70 14.06
N LEU A 21 9.79 22.16 14.34
CA LEU A 21 9.43 22.87 15.57
C LEU A 21 8.99 21.91 16.69
N LEU A 22 8.80 20.65 16.39
CA LEU A 22 8.44 19.62 17.35
C LEU A 22 9.68 19.10 18.08
N THR A 23 9.48 18.61 19.32
CA THR A 23 10.54 17.90 20.03
C THR A 23 10.94 16.61 19.32
N ASP A 24 12.17 16.14 19.47
CA ASP A 24 12.67 14.90 18.87
C ASP A 24 11.77 13.69 19.18
N ARG A 25 11.20 13.64 20.38
CA ARG A 25 10.27 12.58 20.78
C ARG A 25 8.97 12.65 19.97
N GLN A 26 8.41 13.83 19.78
CA GLN A 26 7.21 14.05 18.98
C GLN A 26 7.46 13.74 17.49
N GLN A 27 8.59 14.20 16.96
CA GLN A 27 9.00 13.87 15.58
C GLN A 27 9.11 12.35 15.38
N ARG A 28 9.79 11.64 16.30
CA ARG A 28 9.91 10.18 16.23
C ARG A 28 8.57 9.48 16.29
N LEU A 29 7.61 9.94 17.11
CA LEU A 29 6.28 9.38 17.21
C LEU A 29 5.50 9.58 15.91
N LEU A 30 5.49 10.80 15.35
CA LEU A 30 4.78 11.10 14.12
C LEU A 30 5.39 10.38 12.93
N ARG A 31 6.73 10.31 12.81
CA ARG A 31 7.39 9.53 11.75
C ARG A 31 7.00 8.07 11.81
N ARG A 32 7.09 7.43 13.00
CA ARG A 32 6.70 6.03 13.16
C ARG A 32 5.24 5.78 12.81
N TYR A 33 4.36 6.70 13.16
CA TYR A 33 2.94 6.57 12.89
C TYR A 33 2.58 6.89 11.43
N PHE A 34 3.14 7.96 10.83
CA PHE A 34 2.80 8.43 9.50
C PHE A 34 3.69 7.87 8.39
N GLU A 35 5.02 7.81 8.60
CA GLU A 35 5.97 7.38 7.57
C GLU A 35 6.22 5.86 7.62
N ASP A 36 6.49 5.30 8.84
CA ASP A 36 6.78 3.88 9.02
C ASP A 36 5.50 3.02 9.10
N ASP A 37 4.32 3.63 9.10
CA ASP A 37 2.99 3.00 9.14
C ASP A 37 2.78 2.05 10.35
N LEU A 38 3.42 2.34 11.49
CA LEU A 38 3.32 1.52 12.70
C LEU A 38 2.01 1.77 13.45
N SER A 39 1.41 0.71 13.99
CA SER A 39 0.30 0.82 14.94
C SER A 39 0.76 1.38 16.29
N LEU A 40 -0.18 1.89 17.09
CA LEU A 40 0.11 2.38 18.45
C LEU A 40 0.78 1.31 19.32
N GLY A 41 0.41 0.03 19.15
CA GLY A 41 0.99 -1.09 19.88
C GLY A 41 2.44 -1.39 19.47
N GLU A 42 2.73 -1.33 18.16
CA GLU A 42 4.10 -1.53 17.65
C GLU A 42 5.03 -0.40 18.06
N ILE A 43 4.54 0.85 18.00
CA ILE A 43 5.27 2.02 18.49
C ILE A 43 5.55 1.88 20.00
N ALA A 44 4.55 1.46 20.78
CA ALA A 44 4.67 1.24 22.22
C ALA A 44 5.76 0.21 22.53
N THR A 45 5.76 -0.92 21.84
CA THR A 45 6.77 -1.98 21.97
C THR A 45 8.17 -1.47 21.64
N GLN A 46 8.33 -0.78 20.49
CA GLN A 46 9.63 -0.27 20.05
C GLN A 46 10.18 0.85 20.94
N MET A 47 9.29 1.69 21.48
CA MET A 47 9.69 2.79 22.37
C MET A 47 9.71 2.41 23.85
N ARG A 48 9.34 1.15 24.19
CA ARG A 48 9.25 0.63 25.57
C ARG A 48 8.36 1.49 26.46
N VAL A 49 7.18 1.88 25.95
CA VAL A 49 6.17 2.66 26.67
C VAL A 49 4.81 2.00 26.54
N SER A 50 3.79 2.44 27.31
CA SER A 50 2.44 1.95 27.16
C SER A 50 1.79 2.44 25.85
N ARG A 51 0.82 1.70 25.33
CA ARG A 51 0.02 2.11 24.17
C ARG A 51 -0.70 3.43 24.41
N GLN A 52 -1.16 3.67 25.64
CA GLN A 52 -1.79 4.92 26.04
C GLN A 52 -0.79 6.08 25.97
N ALA A 53 0.46 5.90 26.44
CA ALA A 53 1.50 6.93 26.36
C ALA A 53 1.85 7.29 24.90
N VAL A 54 1.79 6.34 23.96
CA VAL A 54 1.94 6.60 22.52
C VAL A 54 0.77 7.42 21.99
N HIS A 55 -0.48 7.01 22.33
CA HIS A 55 -1.69 7.74 21.94
C HIS A 55 -1.65 9.19 22.41
N ASP A 56 -1.37 9.42 23.70
CA ASP A 56 -1.29 10.75 24.28
C ASP A 56 -0.15 11.58 23.70
N GLY A 57 0.97 10.92 23.40
CA GLY A 57 2.11 11.52 22.72
C GLY A 57 1.79 12.02 21.32
N LEU A 58 1.06 11.21 20.53
CA LEU A 58 0.59 11.58 19.20
C LEU A 58 -0.43 12.72 19.26
N GLN A 59 -1.39 12.66 20.19
CA GLN A 59 -2.37 13.73 20.39
C GLN A 59 -1.69 15.06 20.73
N ARG A 60 -0.71 15.07 21.63
CA ARG A 60 0.07 16.27 21.95
C ARG A 60 0.88 16.80 20.76
N ALA A 61 1.45 15.91 19.96
CA ALA A 61 2.21 16.30 18.78
C ALA A 61 1.30 16.91 17.70
N LEU A 62 0.14 16.30 17.44
CA LEU A 62 -0.87 16.84 16.51
C LEU A 62 -1.43 18.18 16.99
N GLY A 63 -1.75 18.30 18.28
CA GLY A 63 -2.19 19.57 18.86
C GLY A 63 -1.12 20.67 18.82
N ALA A 64 0.19 20.32 18.81
CA ALA A 64 1.25 21.28 18.58
C ALA A 64 1.27 21.75 17.12
N LEU A 65 1.10 20.84 16.15
CA LEU A 65 1.01 21.18 14.74
C LEU A 65 -0.19 22.08 14.44
N ASP A 66 -1.36 21.81 15.04
CA ASP A 66 -2.53 22.67 14.91
C ASP A 66 -2.29 24.10 15.44
N ARG A 67 -1.58 24.23 16.59
CA ARG A 67 -1.20 25.56 17.11
C ARG A 67 -0.23 26.29 16.19
N TYR A 68 0.75 25.59 15.63
CA TYR A 68 1.68 26.19 14.67
C TYR A 68 0.96 26.62 13.38
N GLU A 69 0.02 25.82 12.90
CA GLU A 69 -0.80 26.20 11.74
C GLU A 69 -1.68 27.41 12.03
N ALA A 70 -2.33 27.46 13.20
CA ALA A 70 -3.13 28.61 13.62
C ALA A 70 -2.30 29.90 13.75
N ALA A 71 -1.03 29.80 14.15
CA ALA A 71 -0.13 30.94 14.30
C ALA A 71 0.56 31.36 12.99
N LEU A 72 0.91 30.42 12.11
CA LEU A 72 1.79 30.65 10.96
C LEU A 72 1.08 30.47 9.60
N GLY A 73 -0.03 29.73 9.54
CA GLY A 73 -0.90 29.60 8.36
C GLY A 73 -0.22 29.06 7.09
N LEU A 74 0.84 28.23 7.22
CA LEU A 74 1.60 27.77 6.05
C LEU A 74 0.91 26.66 5.26
N VAL A 75 -0.08 25.97 5.84
CA VAL A 75 -0.77 24.80 5.29
C VAL A 75 -2.23 25.07 4.92
N GLY A 76 -2.77 26.28 5.23
CA GLY A 76 -4.15 26.68 5.03
C GLY A 76 -4.72 26.36 3.65
N GLU A 77 -6.02 26.18 3.55
CA GLU A 77 -6.74 25.87 2.30
C GLU A 77 -6.36 26.87 1.19
N ARG A 78 -5.84 26.37 0.08
CA ARG A 78 -5.59 27.20 -1.11
C ARG A 78 -6.92 27.75 -1.62
N ARG A 79 -7.18 29.03 -1.37
CA ARG A 79 -8.08 29.77 -2.24
C ARG A 79 -7.43 29.77 -3.63
N THR A 80 -8.14 29.18 -4.57
CA THR A 80 -7.82 29.26 -5.99
C THR A 80 -7.80 30.72 -6.39
N ASP A 81 -6.62 31.31 -6.55
CA ASP A 81 -6.29 32.45 -7.40
C ASP A 81 -4.98 33.10 -6.93
N LYS A 82 -3.85 32.60 -7.45
CA LYS A 82 -2.65 33.34 -7.83
C LYS A 82 -1.49 32.38 -8.11
N ALA A 83 -0.83 32.56 -9.24
CA ALA A 83 0.35 31.81 -9.65
C ALA A 83 1.46 31.85 -8.56
N PRO A 84 2.16 30.73 -8.29
CA PRO A 84 3.15 30.67 -7.22
C PRO A 84 4.46 31.36 -7.60
N ALA A 85 4.99 32.16 -6.68
CA ALA A 85 6.36 32.71 -6.77
C ALA A 85 7.39 31.58 -6.63
N PRO A 86 8.54 31.63 -7.30
CA PRO A 86 9.56 30.59 -7.26
C PRO A 86 10.30 30.58 -5.92
N GLY A 87 10.31 29.42 -5.22
CA GLY A 87 11.18 29.23 -4.04
C GLY A 87 10.59 28.51 -2.81
N ARG A 88 9.32 28.08 -2.80
CA ARG A 88 8.74 27.35 -1.65
C ARG A 88 9.00 25.85 -1.75
N ARG A 89 9.63 25.27 -0.71
CA ARG A 89 9.76 23.82 -0.51
C ARG A 89 8.35 23.19 -0.49
N SER A 90 8.09 22.26 -1.41
CA SER A 90 6.81 21.55 -1.48
C SER A 90 6.61 20.66 -0.26
N ALA A 91 5.34 20.59 0.21
CA ALA A 91 4.91 19.64 1.24
C ALA A 91 5.29 18.20 0.84
N ALA A 92 5.69 17.37 1.83
CA ALA A 92 5.97 15.97 1.57
C ALA A 92 4.70 15.26 1.08
N GLU A 93 4.84 14.55 0.01
CA GLU A 93 3.76 13.88 -0.70
C GLU A 93 3.55 12.49 -0.15
N HIS A 94 2.28 12.09 -0.01
CA HIS A 94 1.95 10.74 0.38
C HIS A 94 2.29 9.77 -0.76
N TYR A 95 2.72 8.55 -0.45
CA TYR A 95 3.05 7.53 -1.44
C TYR A 95 1.87 7.15 -2.38
N SER A 96 0.61 7.44 -1.97
CA SER A 96 -0.59 7.28 -2.80
C SER A 96 -0.89 8.48 -3.71
N THR A 97 -0.06 9.54 -3.71
CA THR A 97 -0.24 10.70 -4.57
C THR A 97 0.04 10.31 -6.02
N ARG A 98 -0.92 10.54 -6.94
CA ARG A 98 -0.81 10.14 -8.35
C ARG A 98 0.35 10.82 -9.08
N ALA A 99 0.55 12.10 -8.85
CA ALA A 99 1.61 12.91 -9.47
C ALA A 99 2.40 13.69 -8.40
N PRO A 100 3.42 13.07 -7.78
CA PRO A 100 4.25 13.74 -6.79
C PRO A 100 5.00 14.94 -7.37
N GLN A 101 4.91 16.11 -6.69
CA GLN A 101 5.53 17.38 -7.09
C GLN A 101 6.88 17.63 -6.38
N SER A 102 7.16 16.92 -5.29
CA SER A 102 8.41 17.05 -4.53
C SER A 102 9.60 16.56 -5.35
N ARG A 103 10.77 17.16 -5.14
CA ARG A 103 12.01 16.65 -5.75
C ARG A 103 12.31 15.26 -5.22
N PRO A 104 12.43 14.24 -6.08
CA PRO A 104 12.80 12.90 -5.65
C PRO A 104 14.20 12.93 -5.03
N ARG A 105 14.37 12.20 -3.91
CA ARG A 105 15.70 11.92 -3.34
C ARG A 105 16.00 10.45 -3.62
N PRO A 106 16.61 10.14 -4.78
CA PRO A 106 16.88 8.76 -5.16
C PRO A 106 18.02 8.21 -4.30
N HIS A 107 17.89 6.94 -3.93
CA HIS A 107 18.96 6.15 -3.31
C HIS A 107 18.75 4.68 -3.64
N VAL A 108 19.71 3.84 -3.34
CA VAL A 108 19.64 2.40 -3.58
C VAL A 108 19.47 1.68 -2.25
N ILE A 109 18.57 0.73 -2.20
CA ILE A 109 18.44 -0.23 -1.10
C ILE A 109 18.85 -1.62 -1.57
N HIS A 110 19.44 -2.40 -0.66
CA HIS A 110 19.87 -3.76 -0.90
C HIS A 110 19.06 -4.73 -0.02
N ALA A 111 18.70 -5.88 -0.58
CA ALA A 111 17.96 -6.90 0.14
C ALA A 111 18.28 -8.30 -0.38
N THR A 112 18.25 -9.30 0.50
CA THR A 112 18.22 -10.70 0.09
C THR A 112 16.78 -11.18 0.11
N LEU A 113 16.26 -11.63 -1.04
CA LEU A 113 14.90 -12.13 -1.23
C LEU A 113 14.98 -13.46 -1.98
N ARG A 114 14.34 -14.49 -1.46
CA ARG A 114 14.42 -15.87 -1.99
C ARG A 114 15.85 -16.34 -2.26
N GLY A 115 16.76 -16.05 -1.33
CA GLY A 115 18.17 -16.46 -1.41
C GLY A 115 19.03 -15.70 -2.43
N ARG A 116 18.44 -14.72 -3.17
CA ARG A 116 19.16 -13.89 -4.15
C ARG A 116 19.33 -12.46 -3.62
N ALA A 117 20.48 -11.85 -3.89
CA ALA A 117 20.71 -10.44 -3.64
C ALA A 117 20.00 -9.57 -4.70
N TRP A 118 19.39 -8.50 -4.23
CA TRP A 118 18.63 -7.53 -5.03
C TRP A 118 19.06 -6.12 -4.66
N SER A 119 19.09 -5.24 -5.67
CA SER A 119 19.30 -3.81 -5.50
C SER A 119 18.14 -3.06 -6.15
N PHE A 120 17.53 -2.13 -5.43
CA PHE A 120 16.40 -1.36 -5.92
C PHE A 120 16.68 0.13 -5.78
N GLN A 121 16.46 0.88 -6.84
CA GLN A 121 16.37 2.33 -6.78
C GLN A 121 15.04 2.70 -6.13
N VAL A 122 15.08 3.60 -5.17
CA VAL A 122 13.92 4.11 -4.45
C VAL A 122 14.01 5.62 -4.31
N ALA A 123 12.90 6.29 -4.02
CA ALA A 123 12.89 7.74 -3.79
C ALA A 123 11.85 8.12 -2.74
N SER A 124 11.98 9.33 -2.18
CA SER A 124 10.95 9.92 -1.34
C SER A 124 9.60 10.01 -2.07
N GLY A 125 8.49 9.87 -1.33
CA GLY A 125 7.13 9.83 -1.91
C GLY A 125 6.71 8.48 -2.48
N VAL A 126 7.49 7.42 -2.26
CA VAL A 126 7.14 6.04 -2.60
C VAL A 126 7.18 5.18 -1.34
N PHE A 127 6.25 4.23 -1.23
CA PHE A 127 6.13 3.34 -0.08
C PHE A 127 7.44 2.58 0.19
N SER A 128 7.81 2.45 1.48
CA SER A 128 8.95 1.65 1.95
C SER A 128 10.31 2.01 1.31
N HIS A 129 10.53 3.31 1.01
CA HIS A 129 11.77 3.77 0.38
C HIS A 129 13.04 3.58 1.22
N ARG A 130 12.95 3.25 2.51
CA ARG A 130 14.12 3.00 3.40
C ARG A 130 14.56 1.54 3.44
N GLY A 131 13.81 0.63 2.83
CA GLY A 131 14.10 -0.80 2.82
C GLY A 131 12.86 -1.62 2.46
N ILE A 132 13.04 -2.92 2.25
CA ILE A 132 11.91 -3.84 2.03
C ILE A 132 11.18 -4.05 3.36
N ASP A 133 9.90 -3.66 3.44
CA ASP A 133 9.11 -3.90 4.65
C ASP A 133 8.89 -5.39 4.92
N ALA A 134 8.63 -5.72 6.18
CA ALA A 134 8.51 -7.11 6.60
C ALA A 134 7.31 -7.83 5.95
N GLY A 135 6.23 -7.10 5.63
CA GLY A 135 5.06 -7.65 4.94
C GLY A 135 5.39 -8.02 3.50
N THR A 136 6.02 -7.10 2.76
CA THR A 136 6.51 -7.35 1.39
C THR A 136 7.45 -8.54 1.35
N ARG A 137 8.40 -8.63 2.27
CA ARG A 137 9.31 -9.78 2.38
C ARG A 137 8.54 -11.08 2.64
N LEU A 138 7.61 -11.07 3.60
CA LEU A 138 6.82 -12.24 3.95
C LEU A 138 5.96 -12.72 2.77
N LEU A 139 5.37 -11.79 2.01
CA LEU A 139 4.58 -12.10 0.81
C LEU A 139 5.46 -12.73 -0.29
N ILE A 140 6.62 -12.12 -0.58
CA ILE A 140 7.58 -12.64 -1.57
C ILE A 140 7.99 -14.08 -1.23
N GLU A 141 8.25 -14.38 0.03
CA GLU A 141 8.65 -15.73 0.45
C GLU A 141 7.47 -16.73 0.42
N ALA A 142 6.23 -16.27 0.56
CA ALA A 142 5.03 -17.11 0.61
C ALA A 142 4.40 -17.38 -0.77
N MET A 143 4.47 -16.41 -1.69
CA MET A 143 3.82 -16.52 -3.00
C MET A 143 4.41 -17.68 -3.83
N ARG A 144 3.55 -18.35 -4.60
CA ARG A 144 3.94 -19.39 -5.55
C ARG A 144 3.72 -18.85 -6.96
N VAL A 145 4.79 -18.84 -7.75
CA VAL A 145 4.78 -18.36 -9.13
C VAL A 145 5.48 -19.43 -9.97
N ASN A 146 4.81 -19.90 -11.03
CA ASN A 146 5.37 -20.87 -11.97
C ASN A 146 6.06 -20.15 -13.13
N ARG A 147 6.93 -20.86 -13.84
CA ARG A 147 7.78 -20.31 -14.91
C ARG A 147 7.03 -19.61 -16.06
N GLY A 148 5.79 -19.96 -16.31
CA GLY A 148 4.97 -19.41 -17.41
C GLY A 148 3.80 -18.55 -16.94
N ASP A 149 3.67 -18.28 -15.64
CA ASP A 149 2.53 -17.54 -15.07
C ASP A 149 2.46 -16.10 -15.61
N GLN A 150 1.25 -15.66 -15.95
CA GLN A 150 0.92 -14.25 -16.12
C GLN A 150 0.64 -13.66 -14.73
N VAL A 151 1.46 -12.74 -14.30
CA VAL A 151 1.42 -12.21 -12.92
C VAL A 151 1.04 -10.74 -12.93
N LEU A 152 0.20 -10.32 -11.99
CA LEU A 152 -0.08 -8.92 -11.68
C LEU A 152 0.40 -8.58 -10.27
N ASP A 153 1.26 -7.57 -10.16
CA ASP A 153 1.59 -6.87 -8.92
C ASP A 153 0.75 -5.60 -8.84
N LEU A 154 -0.27 -5.61 -8.00
CA LEU A 154 -1.27 -4.55 -7.88
C LEU A 154 -0.92 -3.60 -6.72
N GLY A 155 -0.61 -2.34 -7.05
CA GLY A 155 0.00 -1.38 -6.13
C GLY A 155 1.48 -1.67 -5.95
N CYS A 156 2.22 -1.79 -7.06
CA CYS A 156 3.56 -2.36 -7.09
C CYS A 156 4.64 -1.52 -6.40
N GLY A 157 4.41 -0.23 -6.15
CA GLY A 157 5.45 0.67 -5.66
C GLY A 157 6.65 0.73 -6.63
N TYR A 158 7.86 0.65 -6.09
CA TYR A 158 9.09 0.57 -6.89
C TYR A 158 9.39 -0.85 -7.43
N GLY A 159 8.45 -1.80 -7.27
CA GLY A 159 8.41 -3.08 -7.92
C GLY A 159 8.98 -4.29 -7.17
N PRO A 160 9.22 -4.31 -5.85
CA PRO A 160 9.95 -5.39 -5.20
C PRO A 160 9.26 -6.76 -5.35
N ILE A 161 7.92 -6.83 -5.26
CA ILE A 161 7.18 -8.09 -5.39
C ILE A 161 7.17 -8.54 -6.84
N GLY A 162 6.75 -7.66 -7.76
CA GLY A 162 6.62 -7.98 -9.18
C GLY A 162 7.94 -8.33 -9.84
N LEU A 163 9.04 -7.66 -9.49
CA LEU A 163 10.35 -7.95 -10.07
C LEU A 163 10.90 -9.31 -9.60
N VAL A 164 10.66 -9.67 -8.33
CA VAL A 164 10.96 -11.04 -7.86
C VAL A 164 10.06 -12.05 -8.58
N ALA A 165 8.76 -11.77 -8.73
CA ALA A 165 7.86 -12.63 -9.49
C ALA A 165 8.31 -12.81 -10.94
N ALA A 166 8.81 -11.75 -11.60
CA ALA A 166 9.33 -11.81 -12.98
C ALA A 166 10.55 -12.74 -13.10
N SER A 167 11.41 -12.76 -12.11
CA SER A 167 12.54 -13.70 -12.09
C SER A 167 12.10 -15.17 -11.92
N LEU A 168 10.94 -15.39 -11.28
CA LEU A 168 10.36 -16.74 -11.09
C LEU A 168 9.57 -17.20 -12.32
N ALA A 169 9.00 -16.26 -13.10
CA ALA A 169 8.19 -16.50 -14.30
C ALA A 169 8.91 -16.09 -15.60
N PRO A 170 10.10 -16.63 -15.93
CA PRO A 170 10.89 -16.17 -17.08
C PRO A 170 10.24 -16.42 -18.45
N ARG A 171 9.19 -17.26 -18.52
CA ARG A 171 8.38 -17.55 -19.72
C ARG A 171 7.02 -16.84 -19.69
N GLY A 172 6.65 -16.23 -18.56
CA GLY A 172 5.42 -15.46 -18.38
C GLY A 172 5.65 -13.98 -18.58
N THR A 173 4.59 -13.18 -18.40
CA THR A 173 4.66 -11.73 -18.36
C THR A 173 4.23 -11.24 -16.99
N VAL A 174 4.94 -10.27 -16.43
CA VAL A 174 4.59 -9.67 -15.13
C VAL A 174 4.19 -8.22 -15.33
N TRP A 175 2.96 -7.93 -14.94
CA TRP A 175 2.36 -6.60 -14.99
C TRP A 175 2.51 -5.93 -13.64
N LEU A 176 3.14 -4.77 -13.60
CA LEU A 176 3.30 -3.93 -12.42
C LEU A 176 2.40 -2.72 -12.58
N VAL A 177 1.45 -2.56 -11.68
CA VAL A 177 0.48 -1.46 -11.74
C VAL A 177 0.56 -0.62 -10.48
N ASP A 178 0.70 0.69 -10.65
CA ASP A 178 0.63 1.66 -9.56
C ASP A 178 -0.01 2.97 -10.04
N ALA A 179 -0.80 3.60 -9.18
CA ALA A 179 -1.40 4.90 -9.48
C ALA A 179 -0.38 6.05 -9.37
N ASN A 180 0.70 5.85 -8.62
CA ASN A 180 1.77 6.82 -8.43
C ASN A 180 2.77 6.75 -9.59
N GLN A 181 2.84 7.80 -10.41
CA GLN A 181 3.73 7.88 -11.57
C GLN A 181 5.21 7.70 -11.20
N ARG A 182 5.64 8.21 -10.03
CA ARG A 182 7.02 8.07 -9.55
C ARG A 182 7.34 6.61 -9.19
N ALA A 183 6.42 5.92 -8.54
CA ALA A 183 6.53 4.50 -8.21
C ALA A 183 6.68 3.68 -9.49
N ALA A 184 5.81 3.88 -10.46
CA ALA A 184 5.86 3.21 -11.75
C ALA A 184 7.16 3.51 -12.54
N ALA A 185 7.66 4.74 -12.50
CA ALA A 185 8.95 5.10 -13.12
C ALA A 185 10.12 4.36 -12.46
N LEU A 186 10.14 4.28 -11.13
CA LEU A 186 11.15 3.51 -10.38
C LEU A 186 11.06 2.01 -10.69
N ALA A 187 9.85 1.45 -10.77
CA ALA A 187 9.65 0.05 -11.13
C ALA A 187 10.21 -0.27 -12.53
N ARG A 188 10.02 0.63 -13.53
CA ARG A 188 10.64 0.49 -14.87
C ARG A 188 12.16 0.54 -14.81
N SER A 189 12.72 1.54 -14.10
CA SER A 189 14.18 1.67 -13.94
C SER A 189 14.78 0.45 -13.26
N ASN A 190 14.13 -0.07 -12.22
CA ASN A 190 14.57 -1.26 -11.51
C ASN A 190 14.50 -2.51 -12.39
N ALA A 191 13.43 -2.69 -13.18
CA ALA A 191 13.31 -3.80 -14.12
C ALA A 191 14.46 -3.78 -15.14
N ALA A 192 14.75 -2.63 -15.72
CA ALA A 192 15.83 -2.44 -16.68
C ALA A 192 17.21 -2.69 -16.04
N ALA A 193 17.47 -2.14 -14.85
CA ALA A 193 18.75 -2.32 -14.13
C ALA A 193 19.02 -3.78 -13.75
N ILE A 194 17.96 -4.57 -13.48
CA ILE A 194 18.05 -6.01 -13.14
C ILE A 194 18.11 -6.88 -14.42
N GLY A 195 17.82 -6.31 -15.60
CA GLY A 195 17.83 -7.04 -16.88
C GLY A 195 16.56 -7.90 -17.11
N LEU A 196 15.42 -7.55 -16.50
CA LEU A 196 14.16 -8.26 -16.67
C LEU A 196 13.41 -7.73 -17.91
N THR A 197 13.24 -8.56 -18.93
CA THR A 197 12.57 -8.20 -20.20
C THR A 197 11.09 -8.55 -20.25
N ASN A 198 10.63 -9.39 -19.31
CA ASN A 198 9.25 -9.89 -19.21
C ASN A 198 8.35 -9.04 -18.29
N VAL A 199 8.74 -7.79 -18.01
CA VAL A 199 8.00 -6.86 -17.15
C VAL A 199 7.27 -5.82 -18.00
N ARG A 200 6.04 -5.48 -17.60
CA ARG A 200 5.21 -4.41 -18.17
C ARG A 200 4.71 -3.52 -17.04
N VAL A 201 5.05 -2.23 -17.08
CA VAL A 201 4.66 -1.28 -16.02
C VAL A 201 3.61 -0.31 -16.54
N ILE A 202 2.48 -0.22 -15.82
CA ILE A 202 1.33 0.63 -16.15
C ILE A 202 1.09 1.62 -15.01
N VAL A 203 0.83 2.87 -15.35
CA VAL A 203 0.30 3.87 -14.40
C VAL A 203 -1.21 3.80 -14.49
N ALA A 204 -1.88 3.22 -13.49
CA ALA A 204 -3.33 3.10 -13.45
C ALA A 204 -3.84 2.99 -12.01
N ASP A 205 -5.11 3.33 -11.82
CA ASP A 205 -5.81 3.09 -10.57
C ASP A 205 -6.44 1.69 -10.62
N GLY A 206 -5.96 0.79 -9.77
CA GLY A 206 -6.39 -0.60 -9.80
C GLY A 206 -5.99 -1.33 -11.10
N ALA A 207 -6.73 -2.37 -11.44
CA ALA A 207 -6.48 -3.20 -12.62
C ALA A 207 -7.38 -2.83 -13.83
N ALA A 208 -7.94 -1.62 -13.89
CA ALA A 208 -8.90 -1.22 -14.94
C ALA A 208 -8.36 -1.38 -16.37
N ALA A 209 -7.04 -1.20 -16.56
CA ALA A 209 -6.38 -1.35 -17.86
C ALA A 209 -6.16 -2.82 -18.30
N LEU A 210 -6.44 -3.79 -17.44
CA LEU A 210 -6.19 -5.20 -17.70
C LEU A 210 -7.48 -5.95 -18.04
N ARG A 211 -7.36 -6.89 -18.98
CA ARG A 211 -8.48 -7.75 -19.40
C ARG A 211 -8.86 -8.73 -18.30
N ASP A 212 -10.14 -9.09 -18.27
CA ASP A 212 -10.68 -10.11 -17.38
C ASP A 212 -10.07 -11.48 -17.66
N ARG A 213 -9.87 -12.26 -16.60
CA ARG A 213 -9.51 -13.70 -16.69
C ARG A 213 -8.24 -13.99 -17.48
N THR A 214 -7.24 -13.12 -17.36
CA THR A 214 -5.96 -13.27 -18.06
C THR A 214 -4.79 -13.60 -17.13
N MET A 215 -4.92 -13.37 -15.83
CA MET A 215 -3.84 -13.53 -14.87
C MET A 215 -3.88 -14.91 -14.19
N ASP A 216 -2.71 -15.50 -14.00
CA ASP A 216 -2.51 -16.71 -13.20
C ASP A 216 -2.34 -16.42 -11.73
N VAL A 217 -1.66 -15.31 -11.47
CA VAL A 217 -1.32 -14.88 -10.12
C VAL A 217 -1.54 -13.37 -10.00
N VAL A 218 -2.20 -12.95 -8.92
CA VAL A 218 -2.26 -11.56 -8.50
C VAL A 218 -1.65 -11.45 -7.11
N VAL A 219 -0.72 -10.52 -6.93
CA VAL A 219 -0.08 -10.23 -5.65
C VAL A 219 -0.32 -8.77 -5.27
N THR A 220 -0.46 -8.48 -3.98
CA THR A 220 -0.59 -7.10 -3.49
C THR A 220 -0.15 -6.95 -2.04
N ASN A 221 0.55 -5.86 -1.76
CA ASN A 221 0.68 -5.26 -0.43
C ASN A 221 -0.13 -3.95 -0.46
N PRO A 222 -1.45 -4.01 -0.24
CA PRO A 222 -2.33 -2.89 -0.54
C PRO A 222 -2.15 -1.73 0.43
N PRO A 223 -2.49 -0.48 0.01
CA PRO A 223 -2.45 0.69 0.88
C PRO A 223 -3.62 0.65 1.89
N ILE A 224 -3.51 -0.17 2.93
CA ILE A 224 -4.58 -0.40 3.93
C ILE A 224 -5.14 0.91 4.48
N ARG A 225 -4.30 1.93 4.58
CA ARG A 225 -4.67 3.23 5.15
C ARG A 225 -5.35 4.18 4.15
N ALA A 226 -5.34 3.86 2.88
CA ALA A 226 -6.16 4.57 1.89
C ALA A 226 -7.66 4.31 2.08
N GLY A 227 -8.00 3.37 2.97
CA GLY A 227 -9.37 3.07 3.38
C GLY A 227 -9.87 1.71 2.88
N ARG A 228 -10.91 1.24 3.57
CA ARG A 228 -11.52 -0.08 3.32
C ARG A 228 -12.03 -0.24 1.89
N GLN A 229 -12.58 0.83 1.31
CA GLN A 229 -13.10 0.80 -0.07
C GLN A 229 -11.99 0.57 -1.11
N VAL A 230 -10.83 1.20 -0.94
CA VAL A 230 -9.68 1.01 -1.84
C VAL A 230 -9.20 -0.44 -1.82
N VAL A 231 -9.08 -1.03 -0.62
CA VAL A 231 -8.65 -2.43 -0.48
C VAL A 231 -9.70 -3.41 -1.01
N ALA A 232 -11.00 -3.13 -0.80
CA ALA A 232 -12.08 -3.90 -1.39
C ALA A 232 -12.05 -3.83 -2.94
N GLY A 233 -11.72 -2.67 -3.50
CA GLY A 233 -11.47 -2.49 -4.93
C GLY A 233 -10.33 -3.39 -5.44
N PHE A 234 -9.21 -3.45 -4.73
CA PHE A 234 -8.08 -4.33 -5.07
C PHE A 234 -8.48 -5.82 -5.07
N ILE A 235 -9.28 -6.25 -4.07
CA ILE A 235 -9.78 -7.62 -3.99
C ILE A 235 -10.74 -7.92 -5.16
N ALA A 236 -11.62 -6.97 -5.50
CA ALA A 236 -12.54 -7.11 -6.63
C ALA A 236 -11.80 -7.16 -7.97
N ASP A 237 -10.81 -6.30 -8.17
CA ASP A 237 -9.95 -6.28 -9.35
C ASP A 237 -9.16 -7.58 -9.49
N ALA A 238 -8.55 -8.06 -8.41
CA ALA A 238 -7.84 -9.34 -8.40
C ALA A 238 -8.76 -10.49 -8.84
N TRP A 239 -9.97 -10.56 -8.29
CA TRP A 239 -10.94 -11.58 -8.70
C TRP A 239 -11.34 -11.46 -10.17
N ARG A 240 -11.51 -10.23 -10.68
CA ARG A 240 -11.91 -9.98 -12.07
C ARG A 240 -10.86 -10.45 -13.07
N VAL A 241 -9.60 -10.08 -12.83
CA VAL A 241 -8.50 -10.35 -13.78
C VAL A 241 -7.94 -11.77 -13.70
N LEU A 242 -8.10 -12.48 -12.57
CA LEU A 242 -7.66 -13.86 -12.44
C LEU A 242 -8.47 -14.79 -13.33
N ARG A 243 -7.84 -15.75 -13.98
CA ARG A 243 -8.49 -16.89 -14.62
C ARG A 243 -8.96 -17.91 -13.58
N LEU A 244 -9.81 -18.86 -13.99
CA LEU A 244 -10.19 -19.98 -13.12
C LEU A 244 -8.94 -20.77 -12.71
N GLY A 245 -8.83 -21.11 -11.43
CA GLY A 245 -7.64 -21.71 -10.84
C GLY A 245 -6.50 -20.71 -10.57
N GLY A 246 -6.67 -19.44 -10.92
CA GLY A 246 -5.69 -18.40 -10.62
C GLY A 246 -5.67 -18.04 -9.14
N ARG A 247 -4.50 -17.63 -8.66
CA ARG A 247 -4.20 -17.44 -7.23
C ARG A 247 -4.04 -15.96 -6.89
N PHE A 248 -4.66 -15.55 -5.81
CA PHE A 248 -4.55 -14.23 -5.22
C PHE A 248 -3.74 -14.28 -3.92
N TYR A 249 -2.76 -13.42 -3.78
CA TYR A 249 -1.97 -13.25 -2.57
C TYR A 249 -2.07 -11.82 -2.08
N LEU A 250 -2.41 -11.67 -0.80
CA LEU A 250 -2.47 -10.37 -0.13
C LEU A 250 -1.72 -10.45 1.20
N VAL A 251 -0.89 -9.45 1.49
CA VAL A 251 -0.31 -9.28 2.82
C VAL A 251 -0.95 -8.10 3.54
N ALA A 252 -1.17 -8.26 4.84
CA ALA A 252 -1.68 -7.20 5.70
C ALA A 252 -1.15 -7.32 7.13
N ARG A 253 -1.05 -6.19 7.83
CA ARG A 253 -0.75 -6.18 9.27
C ARG A 253 -1.97 -6.62 10.08
N THR A 254 -1.73 -7.42 11.11
CA THR A 254 -2.78 -7.87 12.05
C THR A 254 -3.47 -6.69 12.72
N ALA A 255 -2.70 -5.69 13.15
CA ALA A 255 -3.21 -4.48 13.79
C ALA A 255 -4.00 -3.54 12.85
N GLN A 256 -3.87 -3.72 11.53
CA GLN A 256 -4.58 -2.94 10.51
C GLN A 256 -5.81 -3.67 9.95
N GLY A 257 -6.35 -4.64 10.68
CA GLY A 257 -7.60 -5.31 10.30
C GLY A 257 -7.41 -6.52 9.38
N ALA A 258 -6.29 -7.22 9.43
CA ALA A 258 -6.04 -8.41 8.60
C ALA A 258 -7.17 -9.45 8.70
N ARG A 259 -7.83 -9.61 9.87
CA ARG A 259 -9.00 -10.51 10.02
C ARG A 259 -10.19 -10.05 9.18
N THR A 260 -10.44 -8.74 9.11
CA THR A 260 -11.50 -8.15 8.29
C THR A 260 -11.21 -8.33 6.81
N LEU A 261 -9.93 -8.18 6.41
CA LEU A 261 -9.50 -8.43 5.02
C LEU A 261 -9.65 -9.91 4.63
N GLY A 262 -9.31 -10.83 5.53
CA GLY A 262 -9.58 -12.26 5.32
C GLY A 262 -11.06 -12.53 5.05
N ARG A 263 -11.98 -11.85 5.78
CA ARG A 263 -13.42 -11.95 5.51
C ARG A 263 -13.81 -11.39 4.14
N LEU A 264 -13.31 -10.22 3.75
CA LEU A 264 -13.57 -9.63 2.43
C LEU A 264 -13.07 -10.54 1.29
N ILE A 265 -11.91 -11.17 1.47
CA ILE A 265 -11.40 -12.17 0.51
C ILE A 265 -12.32 -13.38 0.46
N GLN A 266 -12.72 -13.92 1.63
CA GLN A 266 -13.66 -15.04 1.72
C GLN A 266 -15.00 -14.73 1.04
N GLU A 267 -15.56 -13.56 1.28
CA GLU A 267 -16.82 -13.10 0.67
C GLU A 267 -16.72 -13.02 -0.86
N ARG A 268 -15.57 -12.55 -1.39
CA ARG A 268 -15.39 -12.38 -2.83
C ARG A 268 -14.98 -13.64 -3.57
N PHE A 269 -14.09 -14.44 -2.98
CA PHE A 269 -13.50 -15.62 -3.62
C PHE A 269 -14.24 -16.93 -3.26
N GLY A 270 -15.00 -16.94 -2.17
CA GLY A 270 -15.60 -18.15 -1.61
C GLY A 270 -14.62 -19.04 -0.83
N ASN A 271 -13.35 -18.64 -0.80
CA ASN A 271 -12.28 -19.32 -0.07
C ASN A 271 -11.19 -18.33 0.34
N VAL A 272 -10.50 -18.64 1.44
CA VAL A 272 -9.28 -17.93 1.88
C VAL A 272 -8.46 -18.83 2.79
N ARG A 273 -7.16 -18.82 2.61
CA ARG A 273 -6.21 -19.52 3.47
C ARG A 273 -5.14 -18.55 3.95
N GLN A 274 -4.86 -18.54 5.25
CA GLN A 274 -3.69 -17.87 5.79
C GLN A 274 -2.46 -18.75 5.58
N LEU A 275 -1.50 -18.31 4.77
CA LEU A 275 -0.29 -19.08 4.47
C LEU A 275 0.79 -18.91 5.53
N ARG A 276 1.03 -17.66 5.93
CA ARG A 276 2.09 -17.30 6.88
C ARG A 276 1.66 -16.17 7.79
N ALA A 277 2.24 -16.16 9.00
CA ALA A 277 2.17 -15.02 9.91
C ALA A 277 3.54 -14.84 10.56
N SER A 278 4.06 -13.62 10.53
CA SER A 278 5.32 -13.26 11.17
C SER A 278 5.40 -11.74 11.35
N GLY A 279 6.03 -11.28 12.43
CA GLY A 279 6.30 -9.84 12.66
C GLY A 279 5.05 -8.96 12.64
N GLY A 280 3.89 -9.49 13.05
CA GLY A 280 2.62 -8.77 13.01
C GLY A 280 1.95 -8.74 11.63
N TYR A 281 2.50 -9.39 10.61
CA TYR A 281 1.91 -9.53 9.28
C TYR A 281 1.28 -10.89 9.05
N ARG A 282 0.29 -10.95 8.17
CA ARG A 282 -0.38 -12.16 7.69
C ARG A 282 -0.44 -12.15 6.17
N VAL A 283 -0.08 -13.27 5.56
CA VAL A 283 -0.26 -13.50 4.13
C VAL A 283 -1.45 -14.40 3.92
N PHE A 284 -2.38 -13.93 3.10
CA PHE A 284 -3.57 -14.65 2.66
C PHE A 284 -3.38 -15.13 1.24
N GLU A 285 -3.92 -16.32 0.95
CA GLU A 285 -4.09 -16.86 -0.40
C GLU A 285 -5.56 -17.17 -0.61
N ALA A 286 -6.06 -16.86 -1.81
CA ALA A 286 -7.35 -17.33 -2.31
C ALA A 286 -7.21 -17.78 -3.75
N GLU A 287 -8.09 -18.67 -4.20
CA GLU A 287 -8.12 -19.17 -5.56
C GLU A 287 -9.43 -18.75 -6.23
N ARG A 288 -9.37 -18.31 -7.47
CA ARG A 288 -10.58 -18.11 -8.25
C ARG A 288 -11.18 -19.45 -8.69
N ALA A 289 -12.00 -20.02 -7.81
CA ALA A 289 -12.77 -21.23 -8.10
C ALA A 289 -14.01 -20.94 -8.96
N ARG A 290 -14.58 -21.97 -9.58
CA ARG A 290 -15.95 -21.90 -10.12
C ARG A 290 -16.89 -21.68 -8.93
N LEU A 291 -17.73 -20.64 -8.98
CA LEU A 291 -18.81 -20.50 -8.00
C LEU A 291 -19.68 -21.74 -8.10
N THR A 292 -19.74 -22.55 -7.06
CA THR A 292 -20.70 -23.63 -6.96
C THR A 292 -22.10 -23.01 -6.86
N ALA A 293 -23.10 -23.63 -7.51
CA ALA A 293 -24.47 -23.10 -7.67
C ALA A 293 -25.17 -22.70 -6.36
N GLY A 294 -24.65 -23.09 -5.19
CA GLY A 294 -25.12 -22.68 -3.86
C GLY A 294 -24.74 -21.24 -3.49
N ALA A 295 -23.53 -20.76 -3.82
CA ALA A 295 -23.10 -19.42 -3.48
C ALA A 295 -23.71 -18.33 -4.39
N ALA A 296 -24.13 -18.70 -5.60
CA ALA A 296 -24.81 -17.78 -6.53
C ALA A 296 -26.24 -17.41 -6.10
N ARG A 297 -26.88 -18.23 -5.27
CA ARG A 297 -28.24 -17.94 -4.75
C ARG A 297 -28.23 -16.99 -3.56
N GLU A 298 -27.15 -16.90 -2.81
CA GLU A 298 -27.04 -16.04 -1.63
C GLU A 298 -26.69 -14.59 -2.02
N THR A 299 -25.89 -14.40 -3.08
CA THR A 299 -25.58 -13.07 -3.63
C THR A 299 -26.74 -12.45 -4.45
N ALA A 300 -27.68 -13.26 -4.94
CA ALA A 300 -28.88 -12.80 -5.65
C ALA A 300 -30.03 -12.43 -4.71
N ARG A 301 -29.89 -12.66 -3.41
CA ARG A 301 -30.92 -12.39 -2.37
C ARG A 301 -30.60 -11.16 -1.53
N ALA A 302 -29.95 -10.15 -2.09
CA ALA A 302 -29.94 -8.83 -1.48
C ALA A 302 -31.33 -8.19 -1.70
N PRO A 303 -31.96 -7.57 -0.66
CA PRO A 303 -33.36 -7.20 -0.70
C PRO A 303 -33.59 -6.08 -1.72
N ARG A 304 -34.42 -6.38 -2.74
CA ARG A 304 -35.27 -5.39 -3.41
C ARG A 304 -36.45 -5.11 -2.47
N GLU A 305 -36.26 -4.31 -1.47
CA GLU A 305 -37.33 -3.70 -0.69
C GLU A 305 -36.87 -2.34 -0.24
N MET A 306 -37.23 -1.35 -1.00
CA MET A 306 -37.71 -0.01 -0.61
C MET A 306 -37.80 0.86 -1.87
N ALA A 307 -38.80 0.56 -2.71
CA ALA A 307 -39.42 1.53 -3.57
C ALA A 307 -40.91 1.18 -3.50
N ASP A 308 -41.59 1.90 -2.59
CA ASP A 308 -43.00 2.25 -2.59
C ASP A 308 -43.44 2.50 -1.13
N VAL A 309 -43.33 3.74 -0.69
CA VAL A 309 -44.35 4.55 0.03
C VAL A 309 -43.89 6.01 0.01
#